data_fe730b9e05bb7321a7106661971009c8
#
_entry.id   fe730b9e05bb7321a7106661971009c8
#
_cell.length_a   1.000
_cell.length_b   1.000
_cell.length_c   1.000
_cell.angle_alpha   90.00
_cell.angle_beta   90.00
_cell.angle_gamma   90.00
#
_symmetry.space_group_name_H-M   'P 1'
#
loop_
_entity.id
_entity.type
_entity.pdbx_description
1 polymer ?
#
loop_
_entity_poly.entity_id
_entity_poly.type
_entity_poly.pdbx_seq_one_letter_code
_entity_poly.pdbx_strand_id
1 'polypeptide(L)'
;MLLFYNDLDNMDKNLLLTAIRASLEAGSEIMSVYPDPNADFEIEKKADNSPLTISDRKSHMVIAARLASTPYPVLSEEGKKIPVEERQSWNELWIVDPLDGTKEFIKRNGEFTVNIAYVKNGKPEAGVIYIPVKEELYFADSQYGAYKIEHITQLDSEETVDSLISKAHRLPYQEEAQRSSFIIVAS
;
A
#
# COMPACT_ATOMS: atom_id res chain seq x y z
N MET A 1 -32.90 7.53 5.06
CA MET A 1 -31.66 8.35 5.08
C MET A 1 -30.55 7.72 5.95
N LEU A 2 -30.84 7.17 7.14
CA LEU A 2 -29.81 6.49 7.98
C LEU A 2 -29.25 5.19 7.37
N LEU A 3 -30.07 4.39 6.66
CA LEU A 3 -29.64 3.11 6.07
C LEU A 3 -28.59 3.31 4.95
N PHE A 4 -28.73 4.33 4.11
CA PHE A 4 -27.76 4.62 3.05
C PHE A 4 -26.40 5.11 3.57
N TYR A 5 -26.35 5.75 4.74
CA TYR A 5 -25.13 6.23 5.36
C TYR A 5 -24.30 5.06 5.90
N ASN A 6 -24.94 4.06 6.52
CA ASN A 6 -24.26 2.86 7.03
C ASN A 6 -23.72 1.97 5.91
N ASP A 7 -24.37 1.90 4.76
CA ASP A 7 -23.92 1.08 3.64
C ASP A 7 -22.68 1.67 2.94
N LEU A 8 -22.61 3.01 2.80
CA LEU A 8 -21.45 3.71 2.25
C LEU A 8 -20.23 3.60 3.20
N ASP A 9 -20.43 3.81 4.49
CA ASP A 9 -19.40 3.66 5.52
C ASP A 9 -18.81 2.24 5.54
N ASN A 10 -19.65 1.22 5.41
CA ASN A 10 -19.22 -0.16 5.34
C ASN A 10 -18.45 -0.50 4.05
N MET A 11 -18.80 0.14 2.92
CA MET A 11 -18.12 -0.08 1.65
C MET A 11 -16.70 0.51 1.68
N ASP A 12 -16.52 1.70 2.23
CA ASP A 12 -15.24 2.38 2.33
C ASP A 12 -14.30 1.62 3.29
N LYS A 13 -14.80 1.13 4.43
CA LYS A 13 -14.05 0.27 5.35
C LYS A 13 -13.58 -1.03 4.68
N ASN A 14 -14.41 -1.65 3.85
CA ASN A 14 -14.04 -2.86 3.13
C ASN A 14 -12.93 -2.59 2.09
N LEU A 15 -12.93 -1.43 1.43
CA LEU A 15 -11.87 -1.05 0.50
C LEU A 15 -10.54 -0.86 1.23
N LEU A 16 -10.53 -0.11 2.34
CA LEU A 16 -9.32 0.07 3.14
C LEU A 16 -8.77 -1.26 3.66
N LEU A 17 -9.64 -2.12 4.21
CA LEU A 17 -9.23 -3.46 4.69
C LEU A 17 -8.67 -4.33 3.56
N THR A 18 -9.25 -4.24 2.35
CA THR A 18 -8.77 -4.95 1.17
C THR A 18 -7.36 -4.48 0.78
N ALA A 19 -7.09 -3.17 0.79
CA ALA A 19 -5.78 -2.61 0.53
C ALA A 19 -4.75 -3.02 1.60
N ILE A 20 -5.13 -3.01 2.89
CA ILE A 20 -4.27 -3.47 3.99
C ILE A 20 -3.90 -4.93 3.80
N ARG A 21 -4.87 -5.82 3.54
CA ARG A 21 -4.59 -7.24 3.27
C ARG A 21 -3.66 -7.43 2.07
N ALA A 22 -3.92 -6.70 0.97
CA ALA A 22 -3.09 -6.73 -0.22
C ALA A 22 -1.64 -6.32 0.07
N SER A 23 -1.42 -5.27 0.86
CA SER A 23 -0.08 -4.78 1.20
C SER A 23 0.70 -5.75 2.09
N LEU A 24 0.05 -6.40 3.05
CA LEU A 24 0.68 -7.40 3.92
C LEU A 24 1.04 -8.68 3.15
N GLU A 25 0.14 -9.17 2.29
CA GLU A 25 0.39 -10.31 1.42
C GLU A 25 1.55 -10.04 0.45
N ALA A 26 1.59 -8.84 -0.15
CA ALA A 26 2.69 -8.39 -0.99
C ALA A 26 4.02 -8.33 -0.22
N GLY A 27 4.01 -7.77 0.99
CA GLY A 27 5.17 -7.75 1.86
C GLY A 27 5.67 -9.16 2.21
N SER A 28 4.78 -10.12 2.43
CA SER A 28 5.15 -11.53 2.64
C SER A 28 5.88 -12.11 1.41
N GLU A 29 5.39 -11.83 0.20
CA GLU A 29 6.06 -12.27 -1.04
C GLU A 29 7.44 -11.63 -1.21
N ILE A 30 7.58 -10.33 -0.92
CA ILE A 30 8.87 -9.64 -0.93
C ILE A 30 9.82 -10.28 0.08
N MET A 31 9.38 -10.49 1.32
CA MET A 31 10.19 -11.06 2.40
C MET A 31 10.47 -12.55 2.22
N SER A 32 9.77 -13.24 1.33
CA SER A 32 10.12 -14.64 0.95
C SER A 32 11.44 -14.71 0.17
N VAL A 33 11.88 -13.62 -0.43
CA VAL A 33 13.11 -13.53 -1.26
C VAL A 33 14.20 -12.70 -0.58
N TYR A 34 13.82 -11.59 0.04
CA TYR A 34 14.74 -10.57 0.56
C TYR A 34 15.77 -11.06 1.58
N PRO A 35 15.46 -11.93 2.58
CA PRO A 35 16.40 -12.34 3.61
C PRO A 35 17.52 -13.24 3.11
N ASP A 36 17.32 -13.97 2.01
CA ASP A 36 18.35 -14.87 1.49
C ASP A 36 19.49 -14.07 0.83
N PRO A 37 20.73 -14.10 1.38
CA PRO A 37 21.85 -13.36 0.82
C PRO A 37 22.29 -13.89 -0.55
N ASN A 38 21.91 -15.11 -0.92
CA ASN A 38 22.22 -15.75 -2.19
C ASN A 38 21.05 -15.71 -3.17
N ALA A 39 19.93 -15.09 -2.81
CA ALA A 39 18.78 -14.99 -3.70
C ALA A 39 19.16 -14.29 -5.00
N ASP A 40 18.86 -14.91 -6.12
CA ASP A 40 18.87 -14.26 -7.41
C ASP A 40 17.60 -13.40 -7.51
N PHE A 41 17.76 -12.09 -7.56
CA PHE A 41 16.65 -11.15 -7.68
C PHE A 41 16.11 -11.07 -9.11
N GLU A 42 16.68 -11.79 -10.07
CA GLU A 42 16.30 -11.76 -11.49
C GLU A 42 16.17 -10.32 -11.99
N ILE A 43 17.24 -9.51 -11.74
CA ILE A 43 17.21 -8.07 -12.02
C ILE A 43 17.13 -7.83 -13.53
N GLU A 44 16.05 -7.22 -13.96
CA GLU A 44 15.86 -6.72 -15.32
C GLU A 44 15.87 -5.19 -15.32
N LYS A 45 16.03 -4.59 -16.50
CA LYS A 45 15.91 -3.15 -16.72
C LYS A 45 14.62 -2.83 -17.44
N LYS A 46 13.84 -1.93 -16.90
CA LYS A 46 12.69 -1.34 -17.58
C LYS A 46 13.13 -0.41 -18.73
N ALA A 47 12.19 0.05 -19.53
CA ALA A 47 12.45 0.94 -20.67
C ALA A 47 13.11 2.29 -20.27
N ASP A 48 12.87 2.74 -19.04
CA ASP A 48 13.47 3.95 -18.44
C ASP A 48 14.79 3.68 -17.69
N ASN A 49 15.35 2.46 -17.80
CA ASN A 49 16.53 1.96 -17.10
C ASN A 49 16.36 1.77 -15.59
N SER A 50 15.17 1.90 -15.02
CA SER A 50 14.93 1.50 -13.63
C SER A 50 14.99 -0.02 -13.48
N PRO A 51 15.43 -0.54 -12.30
CA PRO A 51 15.46 -1.98 -12.08
C PRO A 51 14.04 -2.54 -11.85
N LEU A 52 13.86 -3.80 -12.25
CA LEU A 52 12.70 -4.63 -11.95
C LEU A 52 13.21 -5.96 -11.42
N THR A 53 12.66 -6.42 -10.33
CA THR A 53 13.05 -7.69 -9.70
C THR A 53 11.90 -8.69 -9.69
N ILE A 54 12.21 -9.95 -9.35
CA ILE A 54 11.17 -10.97 -9.13
C ILE A 54 10.21 -10.57 -8.01
N SER A 55 10.71 -9.82 -7.01
CA SER A 55 9.88 -9.34 -5.88
C SER A 55 8.86 -8.30 -6.31
N ASP A 56 9.21 -7.38 -7.21
CA ASP A 56 8.25 -6.41 -7.81
C ASP A 56 7.10 -7.15 -8.49
N ARG A 57 7.42 -8.18 -9.29
CA ARG A 57 6.42 -8.98 -10.01
C ARG A 57 5.52 -9.78 -9.07
N LYS A 58 6.09 -10.48 -8.09
CA LYS A 58 5.32 -11.26 -7.11
C LYS A 58 4.39 -10.38 -6.30
N SER A 59 4.90 -9.25 -5.81
CA SER A 59 4.13 -8.24 -5.09
C SER A 59 2.97 -7.73 -5.95
N HIS A 60 3.25 -7.33 -7.21
CA HIS A 60 2.22 -6.89 -8.15
C HIS A 60 1.11 -7.93 -8.35
N MET A 61 1.48 -9.19 -8.58
CA MET A 61 0.51 -10.25 -8.83
C MET A 61 -0.44 -10.45 -7.65
N VAL A 62 0.08 -10.47 -6.44
CA VAL A 62 -0.72 -10.65 -5.22
C VAL A 62 -1.66 -9.46 -5.00
N ILE A 63 -1.16 -8.23 -5.13
CA ILE A 63 -1.97 -7.03 -5.01
C ILE A 63 -3.08 -7.00 -6.06
N ALA A 64 -2.74 -7.24 -7.34
CA ALA A 64 -3.72 -7.24 -8.42
C ALA A 64 -4.81 -8.31 -8.22
N ALA A 65 -4.44 -9.50 -7.78
CA ALA A 65 -5.39 -10.57 -7.46
C ALA A 65 -6.35 -10.19 -6.32
N ARG A 66 -5.83 -9.55 -5.26
CA ARG A 66 -6.65 -9.11 -4.14
C ARG A 66 -7.59 -7.97 -4.53
N LEU A 67 -7.09 -6.96 -5.24
CA LEU A 67 -7.87 -5.80 -5.67
C LEU A 67 -8.91 -6.15 -6.76
N ALA A 68 -8.74 -7.25 -7.49
CA ALA A 68 -9.74 -7.76 -8.45
C ALA A 68 -11.08 -8.14 -7.79
N SER A 69 -11.14 -8.28 -6.46
CA SER A 69 -12.40 -8.45 -5.72
C SER A 69 -13.24 -7.15 -5.67
N THR A 70 -12.66 -6.02 -6.06
CA THR A 70 -13.32 -4.71 -6.11
C THR A 70 -13.71 -4.37 -7.56
N PRO A 71 -14.73 -3.52 -7.80
CA PRO A 71 -15.14 -3.15 -9.16
C PRO A 71 -14.24 -2.10 -9.82
N TYR A 72 -13.14 -1.68 -9.17
CA TYR A 72 -12.32 -0.55 -9.59
C TYR A 72 -11.09 -1.01 -10.38
N PRO A 73 -10.71 -0.29 -11.46
CA PRO A 73 -9.50 -0.57 -12.21
C PRO A 73 -8.25 -0.33 -11.36
N VAL A 74 -7.18 -1.06 -11.67
CA VAL A 74 -5.88 -0.97 -11.00
C VAL A 74 -4.86 -0.34 -11.94
N LEU A 75 -4.31 0.81 -11.56
CA LEU A 75 -3.15 1.43 -12.18
C LEU A 75 -1.91 1.10 -11.32
N SER A 76 -1.14 0.12 -11.76
CA SER A 76 0.07 -0.31 -11.07
C SER A 76 1.31 0.05 -11.89
N GLU A 77 2.41 0.40 -11.19
CA GLU A 77 3.71 0.64 -11.82
C GLU A 77 4.19 -0.56 -12.65
N GLU A 78 3.96 -1.78 -12.13
CA GLU A 78 4.33 -3.04 -12.79
C GLU A 78 3.21 -3.63 -13.66
N GLY A 79 2.13 -2.87 -13.82
CA GLY A 79 0.97 -3.28 -14.60
C GLY A 79 1.14 -3.07 -16.09
N LYS A 80 0.12 -3.48 -16.83
CA LYS A 80 0.05 -3.21 -18.29
C LYS A 80 0.00 -1.70 -18.53
N LYS A 81 0.66 -1.24 -19.60
CA LYS A 81 0.50 0.14 -20.07
C LYS A 81 -0.94 0.36 -20.53
N ILE A 82 -1.66 1.22 -19.84
CA ILE A 82 -3.04 1.59 -20.13
C ILE A 82 -3.04 2.94 -20.84
N PRO A 83 -3.74 3.09 -21.97
CA PRO A 83 -3.82 4.37 -22.69
C PRO A 83 -4.34 5.50 -21.81
N VAL A 84 -3.87 6.72 -22.06
CA VAL A 84 -4.24 7.90 -21.26
C VAL A 84 -5.75 8.16 -21.37
N GLU A 85 -6.30 7.99 -22.56
CA GLU A 85 -7.71 8.19 -22.87
C GLU A 85 -8.62 7.26 -22.06
N GLU A 86 -8.18 6.01 -21.86
CA GLU A 86 -8.88 5.03 -21.01
C GLU A 86 -8.82 5.46 -19.54
N ARG A 87 -7.62 5.78 -19.04
CA ARG A 87 -7.43 6.19 -17.64
C ARG A 87 -8.20 7.47 -17.28
N GLN A 88 -8.32 8.42 -18.20
CA GLN A 88 -9.06 9.67 -17.99
C GLN A 88 -10.57 9.45 -17.81
N SER A 89 -11.10 8.30 -18.21
CA SER A 89 -12.50 7.95 -18.00
C SER A 89 -12.79 7.38 -16.61
N TRP A 90 -11.77 7.07 -15.83
CA TRP A 90 -11.92 6.46 -14.51
C TRP A 90 -12.18 7.50 -13.44
N ASN A 91 -13.35 7.43 -12.82
CA ASN A 91 -13.67 8.27 -11.67
C ASN A 91 -13.14 7.69 -10.36
N GLU A 92 -13.00 6.37 -10.30
CA GLU A 92 -12.54 5.61 -9.15
C GLU A 92 -11.53 4.57 -9.61
N LEU A 93 -10.38 4.47 -8.91
CA LEU A 93 -9.31 3.54 -9.26
C LEU A 93 -8.39 3.26 -8.08
N TRP A 94 -7.65 2.18 -8.20
CA TRP A 94 -6.49 1.89 -7.36
C TRP A 94 -5.21 2.39 -8.03
N ILE A 95 -4.34 3.06 -7.28
CA ILE A 95 -2.97 3.38 -7.68
C ILE A 95 -2.04 2.55 -6.82
N VAL A 96 -1.13 1.80 -7.44
CA VAL A 96 -0.30 0.81 -6.77
C VAL A 96 1.15 0.97 -7.20
N ASP A 97 2.06 1.06 -6.21
CA ASP A 97 3.47 0.78 -6.37
C ASP A 97 3.79 -0.47 -5.54
N PRO A 98 4.03 -1.61 -6.20
CA PRO A 98 4.19 -2.90 -5.52
C PRO A 98 5.47 -3.01 -4.70
N LEU A 99 6.54 -2.29 -5.09
CA LEU A 99 7.81 -2.22 -4.40
C LEU A 99 8.49 -0.89 -4.72
N ASP A 100 8.13 0.15 -3.96
CA ASP A 100 8.80 1.45 -4.02
C ASP A 100 10.15 1.37 -3.31
N GLY A 101 11.21 1.75 -4.01
CA GLY A 101 12.58 1.61 -3.54
C GLY A 101 13.27 0.33 -4.03
N THR A 102 13.04 -0.11 -5.28
CA THR A 102 13.69 -1.29 -5.86
C THR A 102 15.23 -1.22 -5.81
N LYS A 103 15.81 -0.03 -5.93
CA LYS A 103 17.27 0.16 -5.78
C LYS A 103 17.73 -0.13 -4.34
N GLU A 104 16.97 0.28 -3.37
CA GLU A 104 17.20 0.08 -1.94
C GLU A 104 17.01 -1.40 -1.57
N PHE A 105 16.01 -2.05 -2.17
CA PHE A 105 15.82 -3.50 -2.08
C PHE A 105 17.07 -4.25 -2.58
N ILE A 106 17.58 -3.92 -3.77
CA ILE A 106 18.78 -4.55 -4.35
C ILE A 106 20.03 -4.29 -3.47
N LYS A 107 20.17 -3.09 -2.90
CA LYS A 107 21.26 -2.73 -1.97
C LYS A 107 21.11 -3.37 -0.59
N ARG A 108 19.97 -3.98 -0.28
CA ARG A 108 19.66 -4.63 0.99
C ARG A 108 19.74 -3.69 2.21
N ASN A 109 19.37 -2.40 2.04
CA ASN A 109 19.35 -1.43 3.15
C ASN A 109 18.01 -1.38 3.91
N GLY A 110 16.97 -2.08 3.42
CA GLY A 110 15.66 -2.17 4.07
C GLY A 110 14.74 -0.98 3.85
N GLU A 111 15.12 -0.03 3.00
CA GLU A 111 14.37 1.21 2.77
C GLU A 111 13.46 1.09 1.53
N PHE A 112 12.50 0.20 1.60
CA PHE A 112 11.50 -0.01 0.55
C PHE A 112 10.11 -0.24 1.14
N THR A 113 9.07 0.06 0.35
CA THR A 113 7.68 0.02 0.80
C THR A 113 6.76 -0.61 -0.23
N VAL A 114 5.57 -1.04 0.20
CA VAL A 114 4.42 -1.35 -0.65
C VAL A 114 3.42 -0.22 -0.49
N ASN A 115 3.02 0.41 -1.59
CA ASN A 115 2.13 1.56 -1.57
C ASN A 115 0.85 1.27 -2.37
N ILE A 116 -0.31 1.45 -1.73
CA ILE A 116 -1.62 1.26 -2.35
C ILE A 116 -2.50 2.44 -1.99
N ALA A 117 -3.09 3.11 -2.98
CA ALA A 117 -4.04 4.20 -2.77
C ALA A 117 -5.34 3.94 -3.54
N TYR A 118 -6.48 4.22 -2.89
CA TYR A 118 -7.77 4.35 -3.53
C TYR A 118 -8.05 5.81 -3.84
N VAL A 119 -8.36 6.09 -5.10
CA VAL A 119 -8.60 7.44 -5.60
C VAL A 119 -10.02 7.52 -6.14
N LYS A 120 -10.73 8.58 -5.76
CA LYS A 120 -12.09 8.89 -6.19
C LYS A 120 -12.18 10.33 -6.67
N ASN A 121 -12.68 10.54 -7.88
CA ASN A 121 -12.82 11.88 -8.49
C ASN A 121 -11.51 12.70 -8.44
N GLY A 122 -10.37 12.03 -8.68
CA GLY A 122 -9.05 12.66 -8.68
C GLY A 122 -8.50 13.02 -7.29
N LYS A 123 -9.12 12.54 -6.19
CA LYS A 123 -8.66 12.74 -4.82
C LYS A 123 -8.36 11.40 -4.14
N PRO A 124 -7.26 11.28 -3.38
CA PRO A 124 -7.02 10.10 -2.56
C PRO A 124 -8.05 10.05 -1.42
N GLU A 125 -8.77 8.95 -1.32
CA GLU A 125 -9.76 8.71 -0.25
C GLU A 125 -9.24 7.73 0.80
N ALA A 126 -8.46 6.74 0.39
CA ALA A 126 -7.78 5.84 1.31
C ALA A 126 -6.38 5.51 0.81
N GLY A 127 -5.47 5.20 1.73
CA GLY A 127 -4.09 4.86 1.40
C GLY A 127 -3.45 3.94 2.43
N VAL A 128 -2.54 3.11 1.94
CA VAL A 128 -1.76 2.16 2.73
C VAL A 128 -0.30 2.25 2.30
N ILE A 129 0.60 2.34 3.29
CA ILE A 129 2.05 2.18 3.12
C ILE A 129 2.49 1.09 4.08
N TYR A 130 3.09 0.04 3.56
CA TYR A 130 3.65 -1.04 4.36
C TYR A 130 5.17 -1.11 4.20
N ILE A 131 5.90 -1.18 5.31
CA ILE A 131 7.36 -1.32 5.35
C ILE A 131 7.67 -2.76 5.80
N PRO A 132 7.90 -3.72 4.89
CA PRO A 132 7.99 -5.14 5.24
C PRO A 132 9.12 -5.47 6.20
N VAL A 133 10.29 -4.83 6.05
CA VAL A 133 11.47 -5.07 6.90
C VAL A 133 11.25 -4.63 8.34
N LYS A 134 10.41 -3.62 8.55
CA LYS A 134 10.10 -3.09 9.89
C LYS A 134 8.81 -3.64 10.46
N GLU A 135 8.03 -4.36 9.64
CA GLU A 135 6.67 -4.81 9.99
C GLU A 135 5.76 -3.66 10.41
N GLU A 136 5.95 -2.49 9.78
CA GLU A 136 5.20 -1.28 10.06
C GLU A 136 4.17 -1.01 8.98
N LEU A 137 2.92 -0.82 9.38
CA LEU A 137 1.80 -0.49 8.53
C LEU A 137 1.31 0.92 8.85
N TYR A 138 1.26 1.76 7.83
CA TYR A 138 0.61 3.06 7.86
C TYR A 138 -0.64 2.99 6.98
N PHE A 139 -1.75 3.44 7.51
CA PHE A 139 -2.99 3.50 6.75
C PHE A 139 -3.79 4.73 7.10
N ALA A 140 -4.51 5.24 6.12
CA ALA A 140 -5.33 6.42 6.25
C ALA A 140 -6.60 6.30 5.43
N ASP A 141 -7.63 6.97 5.89
CA ASP A 141 -8.89 7.18 5.19
C ASP A 141 -9.39 8.59 5.43
N SER A 142 -10.07 9.18 4.46
CA SER A 142 -10.55 10.56 4.52
C SER A 142 -11.55 10.81 5.68
N GLN A 143 -12.21 9.76 6.18
CA GLN A 143 -13.20 9.84 7.26
C GLN A 143 -12.59 9.53 8.63
N TYR A 144 -11.69 8.53 8.72
CA TYR A 144 -11.18 8.00 9.98
C TYR A 144 -9.86 8.64 10.42
N GLY A 145 -9.10 9.22 9.47
CA GLY A 145 -7.79 9.81 9.72
C GLY A 145 -6.65 8.85 9.43
N ALA A 146 -5.46 9.12 9.97
CA ALA A 146 -4.24 8.37 9.70
C ALA A 146 -3.75 7.63 10.95
N TYR A 147 -3.21 6.42 10.73
CA TYR A 147 -2.81 5.50 11.79
C TYR A 147 -1.54 4.76 11.45
N LYS A 148 -0.83 4.29 12.48
CA LYS A 148 0.33 3.40 12.39
C LYS A 148 0.11 2.18 13.27
N ILE A 149 0.45 0.99 12.75
CA ILE A 149 0.59 -0.25 13.51
C ILE A 149 2.01 -0.77 13.34
N GLU A 150 2.62 -1.26 14.41
CA GLU A 150 3.93 -1.91 14.42
C GLU A 150 3.77 -3.42 14.66
N HIS A 151 4.77 -4.20 14.24
CA HIS A 151 4.83 -5.65 14.41
C HIS A 151 3.63 -6.38 13.79
N ILE A 152 3.27 -6.00 12.56
CA ILE A 152 2.18 -6.61 11.81
C ILE A 152 2.69 -7.22 10.50
N THR A 153 2.41 -8.50 10.30
CA THR A 153 2.79 -9.24 9.07
C THR A 153 1.60 -9.90 8.37
N GLN A 154 0.50 -10.08 9.09
CA GLN A 154 -0.73 -10.68 8.57
C GLN A 154 -1.94 -10.24 9.39
N LEU A 155 -3.13 -10.44 8.85
CA LEU A 155 -4.40 -10.23 9.54
C LEU A 155 -5.17 -11.55 9.69
N ASP A 156 -5.89 -11.68 10.78
CA ASP A 156 -6.91 -12.72 10.92
C ASP A 156 -8.06 -12.54 9.92
N SER A 157 -8.77 -13.62 9.57
CA SER A 157 -9.89 -13.56 8.62
C SER A 157 -10.99 -12.61 9.08
N GLU A 158 -11.25 -12.56 10.38
CA GLU A 158 -12.30 -11.77 11.02
C GLU A 158 -11.86 -10.34 11.40
N GLU A 159 -10.63 -9.95 11.08
CA GLU A 159 -10.13 -8.61 11.40
C GLU A 159 -10.92 -7.53 10.65
N THR A 160 -11.24 -6.45 11.35
CA THR A 160 -11.96 -5.28 10.82
C THR A 160 -11.13 -4.01 10.91
N VAL A 161 -11.48 -2.98 10.16
CA VAL A 161 -10.81 -1.67 10.26
C VAL A 161 -10.94 -1.08 11.65
N ASP A 162 -12.11 -1.20 12.29
CA ASP A 162 -12.33 -0.69 13.65
C ASP A 162 -11.43 -1.40 14.67
N SER A 163 -11.25 -2.72 14.53
CA SER A 163 -10.31 -3.48 15.36
C SER A 163 -8.86 -3.03 15.14
N LEU A 164 -8.46 -2.79 13.88
CA LEU A 164 -7.13 -2.26 13.57
C LEU A 164 -6.92 -0.87 14.17
N ILE A 165 -7.88 0.04 14.03
CA ILE A 165 -7.84 1.38 14.61
C ILE A 165 -7.67 1.31 16.13
N SER A 166 -8.34 0.37 16.81
CA SER A 166 -8.24 0.22 18.26
C SER A 166 -6.85 -0.20 18.77
N LYS A 167 -6.06 -0.86 17.90
CA LYS A 167 -4.68 -1.32 18.16
C LYS A 167 -3.62 -0.34 17.63
N ALA A 168 -4.03 0.65 16.85
CA ALA A 168 -3.15 1.55 16.11
C ALA A 168 -2.83 2.84 16.87
N HIS A 169 -1.69 3.42 16.58
CA HIS A 169 -1.34 4.77 17.00
C HIS A 169 -1.90 5.77 15.98
N ARG A 170 -2.70 6.72 16.45
CA ARG A 170 -3.21 7.80 15.61
C ARG A 170 -2.13 8.81 15.27
N LEU A 171 -2.10 9.26 14.02
CA LEU A 171 -1.16 10.26 13.53
C LEU A 171 -1.83 11.63 13.32
N PRO A 172 -1.08 12.77 13.43
CA PRO A 172 0.31 12.82 13.94
C PRO A 172 0.38 12.49 15.43
N TYR A 173 1.53 12.03 15.89
CA TYR A 173 1.75 11.86 17.33
C TYR A 173 1.59 13.20 18.04
N GLN A 174 0.80 13.27 19.12
CA GLN A 174 0.53 14.51 19.82
C GLN A 174 1.79 15.15 20.41
N GLU A 175 2.76 14.35 20.82
CA GLU A 175 4.06 14.81 21.33
C GLU A 175 4.92 15.47 20.23
N GLU A 176 4.75 15.07 18.98
CA GLU A 176 5.48 15.66 17.84
C GLU A 176 4.91 17.02 17.41
N ALA A 177 3.62 17.27 17.66
CA ALA A 177 2.97 18.53 17.34
C ALA A 177 3.53 19.75 18.12
N GLN A 178 4.35 19.50 19.15
CA GLN A 178 5.00 20.54 19.96
C GLN A 178 6.44 20.88 19.53
N ARG A 179 6.96 20.25 18.46
CA ARG A 179 8.31 20.55 17.96
C ARG A 179 8.39 21.95 17.38
N SER A 180 9.42 22.69 17.77
CA SER A 180 9.72 24.05 17.28
C SER A 180 10.42 24.05 15.91
N SER A 181 10.73 22.87 15.34
CA SER A 181 11.43 22.72 14.07
C SER A 181 10.81 21.62 13.22
N PHE A 182 10.84 21.81 11.89
CA PHE A 182 10.45 20.80 10.92
C PHE A 182 11.65 19.89 10.62
N ILE A 183 11.42 18.59 10.55
CA ILE A 183 12.37 17.61 10.02
C ILE A 183 11.94 17.30 8.59
N ILE A 184 12.79 17.61 7.62
CA ILE A 184 12.57 17.23 6.21
C ILE A 184 13.49 16.06 5.93
N VAL A 185 12.90 14.95 5.48
CA VAL A 185 13.65 13.80 4.94
C VAL A 185 13.57 13.91 3.42
N ALA A 186 14.72 13.97 2.76
CA ALA A 186 14.84 13.93 1.31
C ALA A 186 15.67 12.71 0.92
N SER A 187 15.22 11.98 -0.09
CA SER A 187 15.94 10.85 -0.73
C SER A 187 16.60 11.31 -2.02
#